data_2cefbab4976d810ec63bdea9babd7c9c
#
_entry.id   2cefbab4976d810ec63bdea9babd7c9c
#
_cell.length_a   1.000
_cell.length_b   1.000
_cell.length_c   1.000
_cell.angle_alpha   90.00
_cell.angle_beta   90.00
_cell.angle_gamma   90.00
#
_symmetry.space_group_name_H-M   'P 1'
#
loop_
_entity.id
_entity.type
_entity.pdbx_description
1 polymer ?
#
loop_
_entity_poly.entity_id
_entity_poly.type
_entity_poly.pdbx_seq_one_letter_code
_entity_poly.pdbx_strand_id
1 'polypeptide(L)'
;MKRIAALIGAIGMSVLMTGPALANSLVATSPIAGATIKVAPSAVTISVEITPMDMGNEITVTDPAGRRVDDGTLTVAGNDIVIGMKPITDAGSYKVSYNILSEMDVPLVGSFEFIFSATSISTPEAVAPSTPAKVEGSDFGTNLFVIGLLVASFVVLVTLALYARKIFKER
;
A
#
# COMPACT_ATOMS: atom_id res chain seq x y z
N MET A 1 25.98 -40.18 -3.37
CA MET A 1 26.53 -38.80 -3.47
C MET A 1 26.15 -38.11 -4.77
N LYS A 2 26.27 -38.72 -5.95
CA LYS A 2 25.91 -38.09 -7.26
C LYS A 2 24.42 -37.64 -7.39
N ARG A 3 23.47 -38.38 -6.77
CA ARG A 3 22.03 -38.06 -6.82
C ARG A 3 21.64 -36.87 -5.93
N ILE A 4 22.33 -36.66 -4.83
CA ILE A 4 22.12 -35.52 -3.93
C ILE A 4 22.66 -34.23 -4.55
N ALA A 5 23.83 -34.30 -5.23
CA ALA A 5 24.39 -33.16 -5.96
C ALA A 5 23.48 -32.68 -7.11
N ALA A 6 22.81 -33.62 -7.81
CA ALA A 6 21.86 -33.28 -8.88
C ALA A 6 20.59 -32.59 -8.35
N LEU A 7 20.10 -32.99 -7.16
CA LEU A 7 18.94 -32.36 -6.52
C LEU A 7 19.25 -30.94 -6.04
N ILE A 8 20.43 -30.70 -5.48
CA ILE A 8 20.88 -29.36 -5.04
C ILE A 8 21.09 -28.45 -6.26
N GLY A 9 21.61 -29.00 -7.37
CA GLY A 9 21.76 -28.24 -8.62
C GLY A 9 20.42 -27.83 -9.24
N ALA A 10 19.39 -28.69 -9.18
CA ALA A 10 18.06 -28.39 -9.70
C ALA A 10 17.32 -27.34 -8.87
N ILE A 11 17.48 -27.34 -7.54
CA ILE A 11 16.87 -26.33 -6.64
C ILE A 11 17.61 -24.98 -6.80
N GLY A 12 18.91 -24.98 -6.97
CA GLY A 12 19.69 -23.76 -7.19
C GLY A 12 19.35 -23.08 -8.53
N MET A 13 19.01 -23.83 -9.57
CA MET A 13 18.69 -23.30 -10.88
C MET A 13 17.28 -22.71 -10.98
N SER A 14 16.34 -23.17 -10.14
CA SER A 14 14.97 -22.61 -10.09
C SER A 14 14.87 -21.25 -9.39
N VAL A 15 15.83 -20.88 -8.54
CA VAL A 15 15.84 -19.59 -7.84
C VAL A 15 16.37 -18.45 -8.72
N LEU A 16 17.10 -18.76 -9.79
CA LEU A 16 17.70 -17.76 -10.69
C LEU A 16 16.77 -17.22 -11.78
N MET A 17 15.55 -17.76 -11.88
CA MET A 17 14.58 -17.36 -12.92
C MET A 17 13.51 -16.35 -12.45
N THR A 18 13.55 -15.90 -11.19
CA THR A 18 12.69 -14.80 -10.75
C THR A 18 13.33 -13.46 -11.12
N GLY A 19 13.26 -13.10 -12.40
CA GLY A 19 13.49 -11.74 -12.83
C GLY A 19 12.46 -10.81 -12.17
N PRO A 20 12.78 -9.54 -11.90
CA PRO A 20 11.79 -8.58 -11.49
C PRO A 20 10.72 -8.49 -12.57
N ALA A 21 9.49 -8.87 -12.24
CA ALA A 21 8.35 -8.53 -13.07
C ALA A 21 8.20 -7.01 -12.95
N LEU A 22 8.57 -6.26 -13.98
CA LEU A 22 8.24 -4.85 -14.10
C LEU A 22 6.74 -4.78 -14.38
N ALA A 23 5.93 -4.84 -13.32
CA ALA A 23 4.50 -4.59 -13.40
C ALA A 23 4.26 -3.12 -13.12
N ASN A 24 3.40 -2.48 -13.91
CA ASN A 24 2.95 -1.13 -13.63
C ASN A 24 2.39 -1.07 -12.20
N SER A 25 2.85 -0.13 -11.41
CA SER A 25 2.47 -0.02 -10.01
C SER A 25 1.92 1.36 -9.68
N LEU A 26 1.02 1.38 -8.70
CA LEU A 26 0.53 2.60 -8.09
C LEU A 26 1.64 3.22 -7.24
N VAL A 27 2.06 4.45 -7.58
CA VAL A 27 3.12 5.17 -6.87
C VAL A 27 2.53 6.05 -5.76
N ALA A 28 1.50 6.82 -6.09
CA ALA A 28 0.87 7.74 -5.14
C ALA A 28 -0.59 8.01 -5.52
N THR A 29 -1.35 8.51 -4.54
CA THR A 29 -2.72 8.99 -4.76
C THR A 29 -2.95 10.31 -4.03
N SER A 30 -3.81 11.15 -4.59
CA SER A 30 -4.33 12.34 -3.92
C SER A 30 -5.84 12.39 -4.11
N PRO A 31 -6.66 12.28 -3.04
CA PRO A 31 -6.26 12.07 -1.64
C PRO A 31 -5.44 10.78 -1.42
N ILE A 32 -4.58 10.79 -0.38
CA ILE A 32 -3.79 9.61 -0.04
C ILE A 32 -4.72 8.45 0.32
N ALA A 33 -4.42 7.26 -0.21
CA ALA A 33 -5.18 6.03 0.09
C ALA A 33 -5.27 5.77 1.62
N GLY A 34 -6.48 5.56 2.12
CA GLY A 34 -6.76 5.38 3.55
C GLY A 34 -6.78 6.65 4.39
N ALA A 35 -6.44 7.81 3.84
CA ALA A 35 -6.39 9.05 4.61
C ALA A 35 -7.79 9.60 4.93
N THR A 36 -7.88 10.28 6.08
CA THR A 36 -9.04 11.11 6.43
C THR A 36 -8.76 12.57 6.06
N ILE A 37 -9.60 13.12 5.21
CA ILE A 37 -9.53 14.53 4.77
C ILE A 37 -10.69 15.34 5.32
N LYS A 38 -10.46 16.62 5.60
CA LYS A 38 -11.47 17.55 6.13
C LYS A 38 -11.97 18.55 5.09
N VAL A 39 -11.24 18.66 3.99
CA VAL A 39 -11.59 19.54 2.87
C VAL A 39 -12.00 18.66 1.70
N ALA A 40 -13.15 18.96 1.09
CA ALA A 40 -13.64 18.24 -0.08
C ALA A 40 -12.63 18.43 -1.25
N PRO A 41 -12.14 17.34 -1.84
CA PRO A 41 -11.23 17.44 -2.98
C PRO A 41 -12.03 17.82 -4.24
N SER A 42 -11.44 18.66 -5.09
CA SER A 42 -12.00 18.98 -6.42
C SER A 42 -11.61 17.98 -7.49
N ALA A 43 -10.62 17.14 -7.22
CA ALA A 43 -10.14 16.10 -8.12
C ALA A 43 -9.47 14.97 -7.33
N VAL A 44 -9.36 13.81 -7.97
CA VAL A 44 -8.53 12.68 -7.52
C VAL A 44 -7.40 12.51 -8.52
N THR A 45 -6.16 12.38 -8.01
CA THR A 45 -4.97 12.13 -8.81
C THR A 45 -4.43 10.75 -8.48
N ILE A 46 -4.05 10.00 -9.51
CA ILE A 46 -3.39 8.70 -9.40
C ILE A 46 -2.06 8.80 -10.13
N SER A 47 -0.94 8.61 -9.42
CA SER A 47 0.41 8.56 -10.00
C SER A 47 0.83 7.11 -10.16
N VAL A 48 1.30 6.76 -11.36
CA VAL A 48 1.74 5.41 -11.72
C VAL A 48 3.20 5.39 -12.17
N GLU A 49 3.82 4.22 -12.15
CA GLU A 49 5.23 4.08 -12.50
C GLU A 49 5.46 4.19 -14.01
N ILE A 50 4.59 3.59 -14.80
CA ILE A 50 4.67 3.58 -16.26
C ILE A 50 3.65 4.58 -16.82
N THR A 51 4.09 5.42 -17.74
CA THR A 51 3.24 6.43 -18.39
C THR A 51 1.96 5.83 -18.95
N PRO A 52 0.78 6.33 -18.53
CA PRO A 52 -0.51 5.85 -19.04
C PRO A 52 -0.74 6.25 -20.48
N MET A 53 -1.60 5.54 -21.16
CA MET A 53 -2.12 5.95 -22.46
C MET A 53 -2.98 7.21 -22.33
N ASP A 54 -3.01 8.07 -23.34
CA ASP A 54 -3.85 9.28 -23.33
C ASP A 54 -5.34 8.97 -23.32
N MET A 55 -5.74 7.80 -23.82
CA MET A 55 -7.14 7.39 -23.94
C MET A 55 -7.34 5.95 -23.46
N GLY A 56 -8.59 5.64 -23.09
CA GLY A 56 -9.00 4.29 -22.67
C GLY A 56 -8.89 4.05 -21.17
N ASN A 57 -8.34 5.00 -20.40
CA ASN A 57 -8.33 4.90 -18.94
C ASN A 57 -9.72 5.13 -18.37
N GLU A 58 -10.05 4.43 -17.30
CA GLU A 58 -11.31 4.59 -16.58
C GLU A 58 -11.03 4.79 -15.09
N ILE A 59 -11.57 5.86 -14.54
CA ILE A 59 -11.55 6.11 -13.09
C ILE A 59 -12.99 6.46 -12.68
N THR A 60 -13.45 5.83 -11.61
CA THR A 60 -14.77 6.07 -11.03
C THR A 60 -14.62 6.33 -9.55
N VAL A 61 -15.27 7.39 -9.06
CA VAL A 61 -15.33 7.70 -7.63
C VAL A 61 -16.78 7.55 -7.16
N THR A 62 -16.97 6.75 -6.11
CA THR A 62 -18.28 6.55 -5.48
C THR A 62 -18.31 7.05 -4.05
N ASP A 63 -19.44 7.63 -3.66
CA ASP A 63 -19.71 8.09 -2.30
C ASP A 63 -20.07 6.90 -1.36
N PRO A 64 -20.27 7.15 -0.05
CA PRO A 64 -20.66 6.12 0.90
C PRO A 64 -21.99 5.43 0.59
N ALA A 65 -22.86 6.06 -0.22
CA ALA A 65 -24.13 5.48 -0.69
C ALA A 65 -24.00 4.74 -2.03
N GLY A 66 -22.77 4.64 -2.59
CA GLY A 66 -22.50 3.98 -3.87
C GLY A 66 -22.82 4.81 -5.11
N ARG A 67 -23.14 6.10 -4.96
CA ARG A 67 -23.45 7.00 -6.09
C ARG A 67 -22.14 7.55 -6.69
N ARG A 68 -22.09 7.67 -8.01
CA ARG A 68 -20.95 8.21 -8.73
C ARG A 68 -20.83 9.73 -8.52
N VAL A 69 -19.68 10.18 -8.02
CA VAL A 69 -19.38 11.58 -7.66
C VAL A 69 -18.24 12.20 -8.45
N ASP A 70 -17.59 11.47 -9.34
CA ASP A 70 -16.72 12.09 -10.34
C ASP A 70 -17.55 12.83 -11.41
N ASP A 71 -16.93 13.80 -12.08
CA ASP A 71 -17.58 14.57 -13.15
C ASP A 71 -17.34 13.98 -14.55
N GLY A 72 -16.54 12.91 -14.65
CA GLY A 72 -16.16 12.24 -15.88
C GLY A 72 -15.04 12.91 -16.65
N THR A 73 -14.48 14.04 -16.16
CA THR A 73 -13.36 14.72 -16.81
C THR A 73 -12.06 14.07 -16.40
N LEU A 74 -11.45 13.28 -17.31
CA LEU A 74 -10.19 12.58 -17.08
C LEU A 74 -9.10 13.24 -17.92
N THR A 75 -7.94 13.54 -17.29
CA THR A 75 -6.78 14.14 -17.91
C THR A 75 -5.53 13.33 -17.55
N VAL A 76 -4.68 13.05 -18.54
CA VAL A 76 -3.37 12.42 -18.34
C VAL A 76 -2.30 13.50 -18.45
N ALA A 77 -1.39 13.56 -17.47
CA ALA A 77 -0.27 14.51 -17.42
C ALA A 77 1.00 13.79 -16.98
N GLY A 78 1.79 13.31 -17.95
CA GLY A 78 2.95 12.46 -17.66
C GLY A 78 2.52 11.14 -17.01
N ASN A 79 3.00 10.88 -15.80
CA ASN A 79 2.65 9.67 -15.06
C ASN A 79 1.42 9.86 -14.13
N ASP A 80 0.77 11.00 -14.19
CA ASP A 80 -0.39 11.33 -13.37
C ASP A 80 -1.68 11.27 -14.18
N ILE A 81 -2.70 10.65 -13.61
CA ILE A 81 -4.06 10.67 -14.14
C ILE A 81 -4.94 11.39 -13.15
N VAL A 82 -5.67 12.39 -13.63
CA VAL A 82 -6.52 13.24 -12.82
C VAL A 82 -7.97 13.07 -13.26
N ILE A 83 -8.87 12.78 -12.31
CA ILE A 83 -10.33 12.78 -12.51
C ILE A 83 -10.94 13.91 -11.71
N GLY A 84 -11.75 14.74 -12.35
CA GLY A 84 -12.51 15.80 -11.70
C GLY A 84 -13.60 15.24 -10.80
N MET A 85 -13.91 15.97 -9.72
CA MET A 85 -14.97 15.58 -8.78
C MET A 85 -16.07 16.63 -8.72
N LYS A 86 -17.30 16.16 -8.62
CA LYS A 86 -18.43 16.97 -8.20
C LYS A 86 -18.26 17.39 -6.73
N PRO A 87 -18.84 18.52 -6.30
CA PRO A 87 -18.84 18.88 -4.89
C PRO A 87 -19.40 17.78 -4.02
N ILE A 88 -18.66 17.36 -2.99
CA ILE A 88 -19.08 16.35 -2.03
C ILE A 88 -19.40 17.01 -0.69
N THR A 89 -20.44 16.53 -0.01
CA THR A 89 -20.92 17.04 1.28
C THR A 89 -21.06 15.94 2.32
N ASP A 90 -21.30 14.71 1.88
CA ASP A 90 -21.60 13.59 2.75
C ASP A 90 -20.31 13.05 3.38
N ALA A 91 -20.25 13.03 4.70
CA ALA A 91 -19.12 12.42 5.42
C ALA A 91 -19.15 10.89 5.27
N GLY A 92 -17.97 10.28 5.15
CA GLY A 92 -17.87 8.83 5.04
C GLY A 92 -16.74 8.37 4.12
N SER A 93 -16.71 7.07 3.81
CA SER A 93 -15.70 6.46 2.93
C SER A 93 -16.10 6.64 1.45
N TYR A 94 -15.17 7.18 0.69
CA TYR A 94 -15.25 7.34 -0.77
C TYR A 94 -14.32 6.31 -1.41
N LYS A 95 -14.87 5.54 -2.37
CA LYS A 95 -14.11 4.52 -3.07
C LYS A 95 -13.74 4.99 -4.47
N VAL A 96 -12.46 4.91 -4.78
CA VAL A 96 -11.91 5.16 -6.11
C VAL A 96 -11.58 3.82 -6.75
N SER A 97 -12.18 3.52 -7.90
CA SER A 97 -11.86 2.34 -8.71
C SER A 97 -11.22 2.81 -10.01
N TYR A 98 -10.19 2.12 -10.47
CA TYR A 98 -9.45 2.52 -11.66
C TYR A 98 -9.06 1.31 -12.53
N ASN A 99 -9.00 1.58 -13.84
CA ASN A 99 -8.45 0.72 -14.87
C ASN A 99 -7.57 1.61 -15.77
N ILE A 100 -6.26 1.51 -15.61
CA ILE A 100 -5.27 2.36 -16.25
C ILE A 100 -4.52 1.54 -17.28
N LEU A 101 -4.54 2.00 -18.53
CA LEU A 101 -3.87 1.37 -19.65
C LEU A 101 -2.49 1.99 -19.85
N SER A 102 -1.50 1.17 -20.19
CA SER A 102 -0.18 1.59 -20.63
C SER A 102 0.18 0.87 -21.95
N GLU A 103 1.03 1.49 -22.78
CA GLU A 103 1.42 0.88 -24.05
C GLU A 103 2.33 -0.34 -23.90
N MET A 104 3.04 -0.45 -22.78
CA MET A 104 4.12 -1.42 -22.59
C MET A 104 3.83 -2.47 -21.52
N ASP A 105 2.64 -2.45 -20.90
CA ASP A 105 2.33 -3.35 -19.79
C ASP A 105 0.83 -3.69 -19.75
N VAL A 106 0.50 -4.68 -18.92
CA VAL A 106 -0.89 -5.05 -18.64
C VAL A 106 -1.64 -3.91 -17.95
N PRO A 107 -2.96 -3.79 -18.13
CA PRO A 107 -3.75 -2.77 -17.45
C PRO A 107 -3.60 -2.83 -15.93
N LEU A 108 -3.35 -1.69 -15.30
CA LEU A 108 -3.32 -1.55 -13.86
C LEU A 108 -4.76 -1.37 -13.34
N VAL A 109 -5.33 -2.43 -12.78
CA VAL A 109 -6.69 -2.44 -12.23
C VAL A 109 -6.63 -2.49 -10.71
N GLY A 110 -7.38 -1.60 -10.05
CA GLY A 110 -7.41 -1.59 -8.60
C GLY A 110 -8.44 -0.63 -8.03
N SER A 111 -8.41 -0.49 -6.72
CA SER A 111 -9.22 0.50 -6.00
C SER A 111 -8.54 0.90 -4.70
N PHE A 112 -8.85 2.11 -4.24
CA PHE A 112 -8.50 2.58 -2.90
C PHE A 112 -9.66 3.40 -2.33
N GLU A 113 -9.59 3.72 -1.06
CA GLU A 113 -10.59 4.52 -0.36
C GLU A 113 -9.92 5.69 0.36
N PHE A 114 -10.68 6.77 0.53
CA PHE A 114 -10.34 7.85 1.45
C PHE A 114 -11.59 8.23 2.24
N ILE A 115 -11.42 8.78 3.43
CA ILE A 115 -12.51 9.18 4.30
C ILE A 115 -12.65 10.70 4.25
N PHE A 116 -13.82 11.18 3.87
CA PHE A 116 -14.17 12.59 4.00
C PHE A 116 -14.90 12.80 5.33
N SER A 117 -14.32 13.63 6.20
CA SER A 117 -14.92 14.05 7.46
C SER A 117 -15.28 15.52 7.33
N ALA A 118 -16.52 15.77 6.92
CA ALA A 118 -17.04 17.15 6.90
C ALA A 118 -16.84 17.77 8.29
N THR A 119 -16.16 18.92 8.33
CA THR A 119 -16.07 19.67 9.59
C THR A 119 -17.44 20.21 9.90
N SER A 120 -18.19 19.50 10.75
CA SER A 120 -19.34 20.10 11.40
C SER A 120 -18.82 21.29 12.18
N ILE A 121 -19.22 22.49 11.80
CA ILE A 121 -19.04 23.66 12.64
C ILE A 121 -20.01 23.42 13.83
N SER A 122 -19.56 22.64 14.80
CA SER A 122 -20.25 22.59 16.08
C SER A 122 -20.04 23.95 16.72
N THR A 123 -21.11 24.69 16.88
CA THR A 123 -21.20 25.83 17.79
C THR A 123 -20.47 25.44 19.09
N PRO A 124 -19.57 26.26 19.63
CA PRO A 124 -18.83 25.90 20.83
C PRO A 124 -19.81 25.72 22.00
N GLU A 125 -20.15 24.49 22.30
CA GLU A 125 -20.76 24.16 23.58
C GLU A 125 -19.66 24.32 24.64
N ALA A 126 -19.98 25.06 25.69
CA ALA A 126 -19.08 25.48 26.74
C ALA A 126 -18.24 24.32 27.27
N VAL A 127 -16.90 24.47 27.15
CA VAL A 127 -15.91 23.50 27.58
C VAL A 127 -15.96 23.35 29.10
N ALA A 128 -16.47 22.22 29.58
CA ALA A 128 -16.13 21.73 30.93
C ALA A 128 -14.65 21.25 30.89
N PRO A 129 -13.83 21.53 31.92
CA PRO A 129 -12.41 21.16 31.90
C PRO A 129 -12.27 19.64 31.95
N SER A 130 -11.91 19.03 30.84
CA SER A 130 -11.57 17.61 30.78
C SER A 130 -10.14 17.41 31.29
N THR A 131 -10.02 16.63 32.34
CA THR A 131 -8.78 16.05 32.84
C THR A 131 -7.98 15.38 31.72
N PRO A 132 -6.65 15.58 31.61
CA PRO A 132 -5.86 14.95 30.56
C PRO A 132 -5.88 13.44 30.72
N ALA A 133 -6.44 12.74 29.72
CA ALA A 133 -6.34 11.31 29.61
C ALA A 133 -4.89 10.93 29.31
N LYS A 134 -4.28 10.19 30.23
CA LYS A 134 -2.96 9.58 30.11
C LYS A 134 -2.98 8.62 28.89
N VAL A 135 -2.23 8.95 27.86
CA VAL A 135 -1.99 8.06 26.73
C VAL A 135 -1.08 6.94 27.26
N GLU A 136 -1.66 5.80 27.59
CA GLU A 136 -0.89 4.57 27.77
C GLU A 136 -0.60 3.98 26.38
N GLY A 137 0.55 4.35 25.83
CA GLY A 137 1.12 3.70 24.67
C GLY A 137 1.50 2.27 25.02
N SER A 138 0.76 1.31 24.53
CA SER A 138 1.08 -0.11 24.67
C SER A 138 2.18 -0.51 23.66
N ASP A 139 3.42 -0.08 23.94
CA ASP A 139 4.60 -0.50 23.17
C ASP A 139 5.06 -1.94 23.50
N PHE A 140 4.34 -2.63 24.41
CA PHE A 140 4.76 -3.94 24.91
C PHE A 140 4.71 -5.04 23.85
N GLY A 141 3.73 -5.01 22.95
CA GLY A 141 3.56 -6.04 21.92
C GLY A 141 4.63 -5.97 20.81
N THR A 142 4.97 -4.76 20.39
CA THR A 142 5.97 -4.54 19.32
C THR A 142 7.38 -4.88 19.78
N ASN A 143 7.72 -4.52 21.01
CA ASN A 143 9.02 -4.85 21.60
C ASN A 143 9.21 -6.36 21.79
N LEU A 144 8.16 -7.09 22.21
CA LEU A 144 8.23 -8.54 22.40
C LEU A 144 8.44 -9.28 21.08
N PHE A 145 7.80 -8.82 20.01
CA PHE A 145 7.95 -9.38 18.67
C PHE A 145 9.38 -9.18 18.13
N VAL A 146 9.92 -7.97 18.26
CA VAL A 146 11.29 -7.64 17.82
C VAL A 146 12.34 -8.46 18.59
N ILE A 147 12.18 -8.57 19.92
CA ILE A 147 13.06 -9.39 20.76
C ILE A 147 12.99 -10.87 20.35
N GLY A 148 11.78 -11.39 20.09
CA GLY A 148 11.60 -12.77 19.62
C GLY A 148 12.32 -13.06 18.30
N LEU A 149 12.25 -12.10 17.36
CA LEU A 149 12.91 -12.21 16.05
C LEU A 149 14.44 -12.17 16.16
N LEU A 150 14.98 -11.33 17.05
CA LEU A 150 16.41 -11.26 17.33
C LEU A 150 16.94 -12.55 17.97
N VAL A 151 16.19 -13.12 18.93
CA VAL A 151 16.57 -14.40 19.57
C VAL A 151 16.54 -15.54 18.56
N ALA A 152 15.51 -15.62 17.68
CA ALA A 152 15.43 -16.64 16.65
C ALA A 152 16.60 -16.55 15.65
N SER A 153 16.95 -15.33 15.23
CA SER A 153 18.11 -15.08 14.36
C SER A 153 19.43 -15.52 14.99
N PHE A 154 19.61 -15.24 16.29
CA PHE A 154 20.82 -15.64 17.02
C PHE A 154 20.94 -17.16 17.15
N VAL A 155 19.83 -17.87 17.42
CA VAL A 155 19.80 -19.34 17.49
C VAL A 155 20.20 -19.97 16.15
N VAL A 156 19.68 -19.43 15.03
CA VAL A 156 20.06 -19.90 13.68
C VAL A 156 21.55 -19.70 13.41
N LEU A 157 22.12 -18.54 13.78
CA LEU A 157 23.53 -18.26 13.63
C LEU A 157 24.42 -19.22 14.43
N VAL A 158 24.06 -19.49 15.70
CA VAL A 158 24.78 -20.41 16.58
C VAL A 158 24.72 -21.83 16.04
N THR A 159 23.56 -22.30 15.57
CA THR A 159 23.40 -23.64 15.00
C THR A 159 24.24 -23.82 13.73
N LEU A 160 24.25 -22.81 12.85
CA LEU A 160 25.10 -22.82 11.64
C LEU A 160 26.57 -22.82 11.97
N ALA A 161 27.02 -22.03 12.96
CA ALA A 161 28.40 -22.00 13.40
C ALA A 161 28.87 -23.34 14.00
N LEU A 162 28.02 -23.97 14.82
CA LEU A 162 28.29 -25.28 15.38
C LEU A 162 28.36 -26.38 14.31
N TYR A 163 27.46 -26.31 13.33
CA TYR A 163 27.43 -27.23 12.20
C TYR A 163 28.66 -27.08 11.32
N ALA A 164 29.05 -25.84 11.00
CA ALA A 164 30.29 -25.57 10.27
C ALA A 164 31.53 -26.09 11.01
N ARG A 165 31.58 -25.85 12.34
CA ARG A 165 32.70 -26.33 13.17
C ARG A 165 32.81 -27.87 13.22
N LYS A 166 31.63 -28.57 13.17
CA LYS A 166 31.63 -30.03 13.10
C LYS A 166 32.17 -30.54 11.77
N ILE A 167 31.77 -29.93 10.65
CA ILE A 167 32.27 -30.32 9.31
C ILE A 167 33.78 -30.08 9.16
N PHE A 168 34.28 -28.95 9.70
CA PHE A 168 35.72 -28.64 9.61
C PHE A 168 36.58 -29.45 10.57
N LYS A 169 36.01 -30.08 11.62
CA LYS A 169 36.75 -30.93 12.56
C LYS A 169 36.87 -32.39 12.09
N GLU A 170 36.01 -32.80 11.12
CA GLU A 170 36.02 -34.15 10.55
C GLU A 170 36.84 -34.24 9.25
N ARG A 171 37.55 -33.18 8.90
CA ARG A 171 38.58 -33.15 7.83
C ARG A 171 39.97 -33.05 8.44
#